data_c7882d9bbed256942e5a39ee23d3a2d7
#
_entry.id   c7882d9bbed256942e5a39ee23d3a2d7
#
_cell.length_a   1.000
_cell.length_b   1.000
_cell.length_c   1.000
_cell.angle_alpha   90.00
_cell.angle_beta   90.00
_cell.angle_gamma   90.00
#
_symmetry.space_group_name_H-M   'P 1'
#
loop_
_entity.id
_entity.type
_entity.pdbx_description
1 polymer ?
#
loop_
_entity_poly.entity_id
_entity_poly.type
_entity_poly.pdbx_seq_one_letter_code
_entity_poly.pdbx_strand_id
1 'polypeptide(L)'
;MNLPEDRQETCVFDYSNAQWSWEQALKPHRRTPDQERTKYEIIYGKAEGTFDLFEKVARVTGIMERAADRLVDLYVWKKPFTIEVLTCGSSGAKWVGADHKITLCYELAEEFVQLYKLHGEDPLASLSPPAGIRLGARLGFR
;
A
#
# COMPACT_ATOMS: atom_id res chain seq x y z
N MET A 1 -3.69 19.99 -9.93
CA MET A 1 -3.90 19.57 -11.35
C MET A 1 -5.36 19.15 -11.44
N ASN A 2 -6.21 19.97 -12.09
CA ASN A 2 -7.61 19.58 -12.27
C ASN A 2 -7.67 18.59 -13.43
N LEU A 3 -8.27 17.43 -13.21
CA LEU A 3 -8.57 16.49 -14.28
C LEU A 3 -9.56 17.15 -15.27
N PRO A 4 -9.45 16.88 -16.58
CA PRO A 4 -10.48 17.26 -17.55
C PRO A 4 -11.86 16.79 -17.11
N GLU A 5 -12.92 17.56 -17.42
CA GLU A 5 -14.30 17.25 -16.94
C GLU A 5 -14.76 15.87 -17.34
N ASP A 6 -14.48 15.44 -18.57
CA ASP A 6 -14.77 14.12 -19.09
C ASP A 6 -14.12 12.99 -18.27
N ARG A 7 -12.91 13.25 -17.73
CA ARG A 7 -12.21 12.31 -16.86
C ARG A 7 -12.74 12.30 -15.44
N GLN A 8 -13.28 13.43 -14.96
CA GLN A 8 -13.92 13.49 -13.64
C GLN A 8 -15.22 12.69 -13.63
N GLU A 9 -16.02 12.76 -14.68
CA GLU A 9 -17.27 12.02 -14.80
C GLU A 9 -17.05 10.50 -14.86
N THR A 10 -16.00 10.05 -15.54
CA THR A 10 -15.71 8.61 -15.69
C THR A 10 -14.95 8.02 -14.50
N CYS A 11 -14.34 8.85 -13.66
CA CYS A 11 -13.45 8.41 -12.58
C CYS A 11 -14.10 7.41 -11.61
N VAL A 12 -15.35 7.65 -11.20
CA VAL A 12 -16.08 6.76 -10.28
C VAL A 12 -16.37 5.41 -10.94
N PHE A 13 -16.73 5.41 -12.22
CA PHE A 13 -16.99 4.21 -12.99
C PHE A 13 -15.69 3.42 -13.22
N ASP A 14 -14.63 4.10 -13.63
CA ASP A 14 -13.31 3.50 -13.84
C ASP A 14 -12.77 2.88 -12.55
N TYR A 15 -12.93 3.57 -11.42
CA TYR A 15 -12.53 3.05 -10.11
C TYR A 15 -13.33 1.79 -9.73
N SER A 16 -14.64 1.80 -9.89
CA SER A 16 -15.51 0.66 -9.58
C SER A 16 -15.19 -0.55 -10.44
N ASN A 17 -14.94 -0.36 -11.74
CA ASN A 17 -14.51 -1.40 -12.65
C ASN A 17 -13.13 -1.96 -12.30
N ALA A 18 -12.19 -1.09 -11.98
CA ALA A 18 -10.86 -1.50 -11.55
C ALA A 18 -10.93 -2.32 -10.25
N GLN A 19 -11.67 -1.85 -9.26
CA GLN A 19 -11.89 -2.55 -8.00
C GLN A 19 -12.50 -3.93 -8.23
N TRP A 20 -13.59 -4.01 -9.00
CA TRP A 20 -14.22 -5.30 -9.32
C TRP A 20 -13.25 -6.25 -10.02
N SER A 21 -12.49 -5.75 -11.00
CA SER A 21 -11.52 -6.55 -11.75
C SER A 21 -10.42 -7.11 -10.85
N TRP A 22 -9.91 -6.29 -9.95
CA TRP A 22 -8.93 -6.72 -8.95
C TRP A 22 -9.50 -7.75 -7.98
N GLU A 23 -10.73 -7.57 -7.51
CA GLU A 23 -11.40 -8.53 -6.64
C GLU A 23 -11.58 -9.90 -7.33
N GLN A 24 -11.98 -9.93 -8.60
CA GLN A 24 -12.10 -11.18 -9.35
C GLN A 24 -10.72 -11.84 -9.56
N ALA A 25 -9.69 -11.08 -9.90
CA ALA A 25 -8.35 -11.60 -10.10
C ALA A 25 -7.73 -12.16 -8.80
N LEU A 26 -7.99 -11.53 -7.67
CA LEU A 26 -7.43 -11.93 -6.37
C LEU A 26 -8.25 -13.01 -5.65
N LYS A 27 -9.53 -13.17 -5.99
CA LYS A 27 -10.43 -14.13 -5.33
C LYS A 27 -9.89 -15.57 -5.28
N PRO A 28 -9.30 -16.13 -6.36
CA PRO A 28 -8.75 -17.50 -6.34
C PRO A 28 -7.50 -17.62 -5.45
N HIS A 29 -6.89 -16.51 -5.10
CA HIS A 29 -5.66 -16.46 -4.31
C HIS A 29 -5.90 -16.09 -2.85
N ARG A 30 -7.15 -15.90 -2.44
CA ARG A 30 -7.46 -15.62 -1.03
C ARG A 30 -7.09 -16.80 -0.15
N ARG A 31 -6.39 -16.49 0.94
CA ARG A 31 -5.99 -17.47 1.93
C ARG A 31 -7.17 -17.88 2.81
N THR A 32 -7.28 -19.17 3.11
CA THR A 32 -8.21 -19.70 4.09
C THR A 32 -7.48 -19.91 5.44
N PRO A 33 -8.20 -19.96 6.58
CA PRO A 33 -7.57 -20.07 7.91
C PRO A 33 -6.70 -21.31 8.11
N ASP A 34 -6.99 -22.40 7.40
CA ASP A 34 -6.27 -23.67 7.44
C ASP A 34 -4.98 -23.70 6.61
N GLN A 35 -4.79 -22.71 5.75
CA GLN A 35 -3.57 -22.60 4.93
C GLN A 35 -2.44 -21.90 5.68
N GLU A 36 -1.22 -22.41 5.52
CA GLU A 36 -0.03 -21.84 6.13
C GLU A 36 0.27 -20.45 5.58
N ARG A 37 0.73 -19.54 6.45
CA ARG A 37 1.21 -18.21 6.05
C ARG A 37 2.54 -18.36 5.33
N THR A 38 2.67 -17.72 4.19
CA THR A 38 3.93 -17.64 3.46
C THR A 38 4.92 -16.76 4.22
N LYS A 39 6.19 -17.17 4.22
CA LYS A 39 7.28 -16.38 4.80
C LYS A 39 7.65 -15.22 3.88
N TYR A 40 8.06 -14.12 4.49
CA TYR A 40 8.58 -12.95 3.78
C TYR A 40 9.82 -12.38 4.48
N GLU A 41 10.55 -11.55 3.79
CA GLU A 41 11.69 -10.81 4.32
C GLU A 41 11.56 -9.33 3.92
N ILE A 42 11.92 -8.43 4.83
CA ILE A 42 12.02 -6.99 4.54
C ILE A 42 13.47 -6.60 4.54
N ILE A 43 13.93 -6.05 3.44
CA ILE A 43 15.30 -5.53 3.29
C ILE A 43 15.21 -4.02 3.11
N TYR A 44 15.75 -3.28 4.06
CA TYR A 44 15.96 -1.86 3.93
C TYR A 44 17.35 -1.63 3.37
N GLY A 45 17.41 -1.35 2.06
CA GLY A 45 18.63 -0.99 1.38
C GLY A 45 19.08 0.43 1.70
N LYS A 46 20.19 0.82 1.12
CA LYS A 46 20.79 2.13 1.37
C LYS A 46 19.83 3.26 1.00
N ALA A 47 19.55 4.12 1.97
CA ALA A 47 18.92 5.41 1.77
C ALA A 47 20.02 6.46 1.51
N GLU A 48 19.87 7.25 0.45
CA GLU A 48 20.83 8.28 0.08
C GLU A 48 20.25 9.67 0.29
N GLY A 49 21.06 10.56 0.88
CA GLY A 49 20.68 11.95 1.08
C GLY A 49 19.44 12.14 1.98
N THR A 50 18.41 12.77 1.45
CA THR A 50 17.17 13.09 2.19
C THR A 50 16.32 11.87 2.52
N PHE A 51 16.57 10.72 1.89
CA PHE A 51 15.78 9.49 2.10
C PHE A 51 16.09 8.77 3.41
N ASP A 52 17.19 9.11 4.08
CA ASP A 52 17.55 8.57 5.38
C ASP A 52 16.42 8.74 6.43
N LEU A 53 15.70 9.85 6.35
CA LEU A 53 14.52 10.08 7.20
C LEU A 53 13.38 9.09 6.87
N PHE A 54 13.11 8.83 5.60
CA PHE A 54 12.08 7.87 5.19
C PHE A 54 12.42 6.46 5.63
N GLU A 55 13.68 6.04 5.51
CA GLU A 55 14.14 4.74 6.01
C GLU A 55 13.90 4.64 7.52
N LYS A 56 14.34 5.64 8.30
CA LYS A 56 14.16 5.65 9.76
C LYS A 56 12.68 5.58 10.15
N VAL A 57 11.84 6.38 9.52
CA VAL A 57 10.39 6.36 9.76
C VAL A 57 9.80 5.00 9.41
N ALA A 58 10.14 4.43 8.25
CA ALA A 58 9.64 3.11 7.84
C ALA A 58 10.01 2.02 8.85
N ARG A 59 11.26 2.00 9.33
CA ARG A 59 11.73 1.05 10.35
C ARG A 59 11.04 1.24 11.70
N VAL A 60 10.96 2.47 12.20
CA VAL A 60 10.34 2.75 13.52
C VAL A 60 8.86 2.46 13.51
N THR A 61 8.17 2.78 12.42
CA THR A 61 6.73 2.51 12.30
C THR A 61 6.40 1.07 11.94
N GLY A 62 7.34 0.30 11.40
CA GLY A 62 7.08 -1.06 10.91
C GLY A 62 6.05 -1.11 9.79
N ILE A 63 5.98 -0.07 8.96
CA ILE A 63 4.93 0.03 7.94
C ILE A 63 5.06 -1.07 6.89
N MET A 64 6.28 -1.44 6.51
CA MET A 64 6.53 -2.49 5.52
C MET A 64 6.18 -3.86 6.07
N GLU A 65 6.52 -4.12 7.33
CA GLU A 65 6.19 -5.35 8.04
C GLU A 65 4.66 -5.51 8.14
N ARG A 66 3.94 -4.46 8.53
CA ARG A 66 2.47 -4.51 8.58
C ARG A 66 1.83 -4.70 7.21
N ALA A 67 2.40 -4.10 6.17
CA ALA A 67 1.92 -4.30 4.81
C ALA A 67 2.16 -5.76 4.35
N ALA A 68 3.34 -6.30 4.61
CA ALA A 68 3.66 -7.69 4.29
C ALA A 68 2.80 -8.69 5.08
N ASP A 69 2.61 -8.46 6.38
CA ASP A 69 1.70 -9.25 7.22
C ASP A 69 0.29 -9.28 6.62
N ARG A 70 -0.23 -8.12 6.22
CA ARG A 70 -1.53 -8.02 5.59
C ARG A 70 -1.61 -8.82 4.29
N LEU A 71 -0.56 -8.79 3.48
CA LEU A 71 -0.50 -9.56 2.22
C LEU A 71 -0.53 -11.07 2.46
N VAL A 72 0.26 -11.58 3.42
CA VAL A 72 0.31 -13.02 3.70
C VAL A 72 -0.90 -13.51 4.52
N ASP A 73 -1.60 -12.61 5.20
CA ASP A 73 -2.86 -12.94 5.87
C ASP A 73 -4.02 -13.06 4.89
N LEU A 74 -4.02 -12.24 3.85
CA LEU A 74 -5.11 -12.20 2.88
C LEU A 74 -4.95 -13.19 1.73
N TYR A 75 -3.71 -13.48 1.32
CA TYR A 75 -3.45 -14.19 0.07
C TYR A 75 -2.45 -15.34 0.24
N VAL A 76 -2.65 -16.37 -0.58
CA VAL A 76 -1.71 -17.48 -0.73
C VAL A 76 -0.62 -17.09 -1.72
N TRP A 77 0.62 -17.14 -1.27
CA TRP A 77 1.80 -16.95 -2.10
C TRP A 77 2.48 -18.30 -2.31
N LYS A 78 2.72 -18.66 -3.55
CA LYS A 78 3.32 -19.97 -3.89
C LYS A 78 4.73 -20.15 -3.35
N LYS A 79 5.45 -19.07 -3.10
CA LYS A 79 6.83 -19.05 -2.62
C LYS A 79 7.04 -17.87 -1.67
N PRO A 80 8.02 -17.94 -0.77
CA PRO A 80 8.48 -16.79 -0.02
C PRO A 80 8.85 -15.63 -0.93
N PHE A 81 8.69 -14.41 -0.45
CA PHE A 81 9.02 -13.21 -1.20
C PHE A 81 9.78 -12.21 -0.32
N THR A 82 10.48 -11.30 -0.98
CA THR A 82 11.21 -10.21 -0.34
C THR A 82 10.58 -8.88 -0.70
N ILE A 83 10.47 -7.96 0.25
CA ILE A 83 10.22 -6.54 -0.01
C ILE A 83 11.53 -5.80 0.24
N GLU A 84 12.08 -5.21 -0.80
CA GLU A 84 13.31 -4.42 -0.73
C GLU A 84 12.98 -2.95 -0.93
N VAL A 85 13.37 -2.10 0.02
CA VAL A 85 13.15 -0.65 -0.03
C VAL A 85 14.49 0.03 -0.16
N LEU A 86 14.71 0.80 -1.22
CA LEU A 86 16.01 1.43 -1.49
C LEU A 86 15.88 2.70 -2.34
N THR A 87 16.97 3.44 -2.45
CA THR A 87 17.09 4.54 -3.42
C THR A 87 17.28 3.96 -4.81
N CYS A 88 16.38 4.29 -5.76
CA CYS A 88 16.37 3.76 -7.11
C CYS A 88 16.85 4.75 -8.18
N GLY A 89 16.95 6.05 -7.85
CA GLY A 89 17.18 7.12 -8.81
C GLY A 89 15.92 7.54 -9.59
N SER A 90 14.79 6.90 -9.35
CA SER A 90 13.47 7.26 -9.91
C SER A 90 12.37 6.72 -9.01
N SER A 91 11.23 7.42 -8.98
CA SER A 91 10.06 6.96 -8.24
C SER A 91 9.45 5.70 -8.84
N GLY A 92 9.01 4.80 -7.98
CA GLY A 92 8.29 3.62 -8.43
C GLY A 92 8.27 2.46 -7.46
N ALA A 93 7.52 1.45 -7.88
CA ALA A 93 7.47 0.12 -7.28
C ALA A 93 7.43 -0.91 -8.40
N LYS A 94 8.11 -2.04 -8.22
CA LYS A 94 8.13 -3.10 -9.22
C LYS A 94 8.16 -4.49 -8.59
N TRP A 95 7.55 -5.45 -9.27
CA TRP A 95 7.68 -6.87 -8.99
C TRP A 95 8.77 -7.49 -9.89
N VAL A 96 9.74 -8.16 -9.29
CA VAL A 96 10.78 -8.92 -10.00
C VAL A 96 10.46 -10.41 -9.83
N GLY A 97 9.76 -10.97 -10.80
CA GLY A 97 9.22 -12.34 -10.71
C GLY A 97 10.27 -13.43 -10.55
N ALA A 98 11.44 -13.27 -11.20
CA ALA A 98 12.55 -14.22 -11.09
C ALA A 98 13.06 -14.36 -9.66
N ASP A 99 13.11 -13.25 -8.92
CA ASP A 99 13.67 -13.18 -7.56
C ASP A 99 12.59 -13.25 -6.48
N HIS A 100 11.31 -13.35 -6.86
CA HIS A 100 10.17 -13.21 -5.95
C HIS A 100 10.28 -11.97 -5.05
N LYS A 101 10.62 -10.84 -5.65
CA LYS A 101 10.95 -9.60 -4.96
C LYS A 101 10.07 -8.43 -5.39
N ILE A 102 9.57 -7.70 -4.39
CA ILE A 102 8.95 -6.39 -4.57
C ILE A 102 10.02 -5.34 -4.25
N THR A 103 10.35 -4.49 -5.20
CA THR A 103 11.23 -3.35 -4.96
C THR A 103 10.39 -2.09 -4.82
N LEU A 104 10.60 -1.34 -3.74
CA LEU A 104 9.97 -0.05 -3.47
C LEU A 104 11.05 1.01 -3.40
N CYS A 105 10.87 2.08 -4.16
CA CYS A 105 11.83 3.18 -4.20
C CYS A 105 11.48 4.25 -3.16
N TYR A 106 12.45 4.77 -2.41
CA TYR A 106 12.23 5.87 -1.46
C TYR A 106 11.69 7.12 -2.14
N GLU A 107 12.03 7.33 -3.41
CA GLU A 107 11.51 8.42 -4.24
C GLU A 107 9.97 8.40 -4.33
N LEU A 108 9.35 7.23 -4.28
CA LEU A 108 7.89 7.12 -4.27
C LEU A 108 7.28 7.73 -3.00
N ALA A 109 7.93 7.54 -1.84
CA ALA A 109 7.49 8.16 -0.59
C ALA A 109 7.63 9.69 -0.65
N GLU A 110 8.70 10.19 -1.27
CA GLU A 110 8.88 11.63 -1.49
C GLU A 110 7.79 12.21 -2.37
N GLU A 111 7.43 11.55 -3.47
CA GLU A 111 6.31 11.98 -4.33
C GLU A 111 5.00 12.11 -3.55
N PHE A 112 4.67 11.14 -2.71
CA PHE A 112 3.47 11.24 -1.86
C PHE A 112 3.54 12.43 -0.91
N VAL A 113 4.70 12.71 -0.30
CA VAL A 113 4.87 13.88 0.56
C VAL A 113 4.72 15.18 -0.24
N GLN A 114 5.24 15.24 -1.46
CA GLN A 114 5.09 16.42 -2.32
C GLN A 114 3.62 16.62 -2.75
N LEU A 115 2.93 15.56 -3.14
CA LEU A 115 1.51 15.61 -3.45
C LEU A 115 0.69 16.11 -2.25
N TYR A 116 0.99 15.63 -1.06
CA TYR A 116 0.36 16.10 0.18
C TYR A 116 0.58 17.58 0.41
N LYS A 117 1.82 18.07 0.27
CA LYS A 117 2.15 19.48 0.42
C LYS A 117 1.50 20.39 -0.61
N LEU A 118 1.36 19.92 -1.85
CA LEU A 118 0.76 20.68 -2.94
C LEU A 118 -0.76 20.84 -2.82
N HIS A 119 -1.42 19.84 -2.27
CA HIS A 119 -2.88 19.85 -2.19
C HIS A 119 -3.42 20.37 -0.86
N GLY A 120 -2.57 20.61 0.15
CA GLY A 120 -2.80 21.43 1.35
C GLY A 120 -4.03 21.14 2.22
N GLU A 121 -4.93 20.31 1.76
CA GLU A 121 -6.09 19.86 2.51
C GLU A 121 -5.74 18.56 3.23
N ASP A 122 -6.10 18.48 4.49
CA ASP A 122 -5.94 17.27 5.28
C ASP A 122 -6.61 16.09 4.54
N PRO A 123 -5.84 15.13 4.00
CA PRO A 123 -6.44 13.99 3.28
C PRO A 123 -7.32 13.15 4.20
N LEU A 124 -7.17 13.29 5.52
CA LEU A 124 -8.05 12.67 6.51
C LEU A 124 -9.37 13.42 6.66
N ALA A 125 -9.42 14.71 6.34
CA ALA A 125 -10.69 15.47 6.33
C ALA A 125 -11.62 15.03 5.21
N SER A 126 -11.06 14.63 4.06
CA SER A 126 -11.84 14.07 2.93
C SER A 126 -12.22 12.60 3.11
N LEU A 127 -11.56 11.89 4.03
CA LEU A 127 -11.89 10.51 4.43
C LEU A 127 -12.85 10.45 5.62
N SER A 128 -13.44 11.58 6.03
CA SER A 128 -14.53 11.56 7.01
C SER A 128 -15.64 10.67 6.44
N PRO A 129 -16.04 9.58 7.15
CA PRO A 129 -17.10 8.74 6.67
C PRO A 129 -18.35 9.58 6.45
N PRO A 130 -19.14 9.33 5.39
CA PRO A 130 -20.36 10.09 5.16
C PRO A 130 -21.19 10.06 6.44
N ALA A 131 -21.68 11.25 6.83
CA ALA A 131 -22.45 11.44 8.05
C ALA A 131 -23.63 10.44 8.08
N GLY A 132 -23.50 9.36 8.87
CA GLY A 132 -24.50 8.29 8.96
C GLY A 132 -23.97 6.94 9.41
N ILE A 133 -22.69 6.67 9.31
CA ILE A 133 -22.14 5.40 9.83
C ILE A 133 -21.78 5.60 11.30
N ARG A 134 -22.75 5.33 12.20
CA ARG A 134 -22.45 5.15 13.62
C ARG A 134 -21.67 3.86 13.77
N LEU A 135 -20.36 3.96 13.97
CA LEU A 135 -19.56 2.85 14.50
C LEU A 135 -20.10 2.54 15.90
N GLY A 136 -20.89 1.48 15.98
CA GLY A 136 -21.42 0.97 17.24
C GLY A 136 -20.24 0.58 18.14
N ALA A 137 -19.99 1.38 19.16
CA ALA A 137 -19.10 1.05 20.26
C ALA A 137 -19.65 -0.19 21.00
N ARG A 138 -19.02 -1.35 20.78
CA ARG A 138 -19.02 -2.47 21.72
C ARG A 138 -17.65 -3.15 21.69
N LEU A 139 -16.70 -2.53 22.36
CA LEU A 139 -15.56 -3.25 22.92
C LEU A 139 -15.92 -3.56 24.38
N GLY A 140 -16.54 -4.72 24.57
CA GLY A 140 -16.67 -5.34 25.89
C GLY A 140 -15.40 -6.16 26.14
N PHE A 141 -14.47 -5.63 26.91
CA PHE A 141 -13.45 -6.43 27.58
C PHE A 141 -14.08 -7.13 28.78
N ARG A 142 -14.00 -8.46 28.80
CA ARG A 142 -13.92 -9.29 30.01
C ARG A 142 -12.82 -10.29 29.81
#